data_e36222c6b6a33d1cd986fa3757834bf6
#
_entry.id   e36222c6b6a33d1cd986fa3757834bf6
#
_cell.length_a   1.000
_cell.length_b   1.000
_cell.length_c   1.000
_cell.angle_alpha   90.00
_cell.angle_beta   90.00
_cell.angle_gamma   90.00
#
_symmetry.space_group_name_H-M   'P 1'
#
loop_
_entity.id
_entity.type
_entity.pdbx_description
1 polymer ?
#
loop_
_entity_poly.entity_id
_entity_poly.type
_entity_poly.pdbx_seq_one_letter_code
_entity_poly.pdbx_strand_id
1 'polypeptide(L)'
;SNYINKKHYKKRGKNMCTAATYKTKDFYFGRTLDYEYSYNEEVTITPRNYEFKFRRVKSLNSHYAIIGMAYIMNDYPLYYDAVNEKGLAIAGLNFVGNAHYNEEEKEKENVAQFELIPYLLSQCSSVKEARMLLQKINITNDKFNSDLPLAQLHWIISDKEESITLESVKEGIKIYDNPVGVLTNNPTFDKQLFNLNNYSQLSTENKENTFNSKLTFDTYSRGMGGLGLPGDLSSMSRFVRVAFVKMNSLSKEDECESVSQFFHILNSVDQQRGCCNLGENKFEITISVSYTHLRAHETKANL
;
A
#
# COMPACT_ATOMS: atom_id res chain seq x y z
N SER A 1 -28.04 -12.12 -13.57
CA SER A 1 -27.85 -13.57 -13.29
C SER A 1 -26.54 -13.72 -12.52
N ASN A 2 -26.64 -13.64 -11.19
CA ASN A 2 -25.48 -13.67 -10.27
C ASN A 2 -25.11 -15.12 -9.95
N TYR A 3 -24.25 -15.72 -10.78
CA TYR A 3 -23.50 -16.91 -10.40
C TYR A 3 -22.01 -16.56 -10.26
N ILE A 4 -21.65 -15.93 -9.15
CA ILE A 4 -20.26 -15.93 -8.69
C ILE A 4 -20.00 -17.32 -8.13
N ASN A 5 -19.19 -18.06 -8.87
CA ASN A 5 -18.92 -19.48 -8.64
C ASN A 5 -18.17 -19.64 -7.30
N LYS A 6 -18.82 -20.15 -6.25
CA LYS A 6 -18.28 -20.42 -4.90
C LYS A 6 -16.98 -21.26 -4.85
N LYS A 7 -16.54 -21.81 -5.98
CA LYS A 7 -15.32 -22.64 -6.09
C LYS A 7 -14.00 -21.85 -6.17
N HIS A 8 -14.01 -20.54 -6.44
CA HIS A 8 -12.79 -19.76 -6.69
C HIS A 8 -12.09 -19.22 -5.45
N TYR A 9 -12.75 -19.23 -4.29
CA TYR A 9 -12.15 -18.73 -3.04
C TYR A 9 -11.15 -19.67 -2.36
N LYS A 10 -10.94 -20.90 -2.85
CA LYS A 10 -10.15 -21.94 -2.13
C LYS A 10 -8.63 -21.85 -2.25
N LYS A 11 -8.07 -21.03 -3.13
CA LYS A 11 -6.63 -20.71 -3.15
C LYS A 11 -6.48 -19.22 -3.48
N ARG A 12 -6.50 -18.35 -2.47
CA ARG A 12 -5.94 -17.01 -2.68
C ARG A 12 -4.47 -17.19 -3.07
N GLY A 13 -4.15 -16.86 -4.31
CA GLY A 13 -2.80 -16.69 -4.78
C GLY A 13 -2.07 -15.67 -3.91
N LYS A 14 -0.76 -15.63 -3.99
CA LYS A 14 0.07 -14.56 -3.41
C LYS A 14 -0.09 -13.32 -4.29
N ASN A 15 -1.30 -12.71 -4.29
CA ASN A 15 -1.59 -11.52 -5.09
C ASN A 15 -0.64 -10.40 -4.71
N MET A 16 -0.17 -9.66 -5.69
CA MET A 16 0.84 -8.64 -5.53
C MET A 16 0.21 -7.25 -5.55
N CYS A 17 0.83 -6.32 -4.88
CA CYS A 17 0.41 -4.91 -4.83
C CYS A 17 1.63 -4.06 -4.55
N THR A 18 1.56 -2.78 -4.91
CA THR A 18 2.58 -1.82 -4.57
C THR A 18 1.92 -0.51 -4.15
N ALA A 19 2.24 -0.01 -2.97
CA ALA A 19 1.81 1.31 -2.53
C ALA A 19 3.02 2.25 -2.42
N ALA A 20 2.81 3.51 -2.72
CA ALA A 20 3.84 4.52 -2.64
C ALA A 20 3.26 5.88 -2.23
N THR A 21 4.13 6.71 -1.67
CA THR A 21 3.90 8.13 -1.46
C THR A 21 4.74 8.93 -2.46
N TYR A 22 4.33 10.17 -2.74
CA TYR A 22 5.14 11.13 -3.47
C TYR A 22 4.87 12.51 -2.89
N LYS A 23 5.91 13.29 -2.66
CA LYS A 23 5.81 14.63 -2.08
C LYS A 23 6.50 15.63 -2.99
N THR A 24 5.75 16.64 -3.41
CA THR A 24 6.24 17.84 -4.06
C THR A 24 5.82 19.05 -3.20
N LYS A 25 5.14 20.03 -3.74
CA LYS A 25 4.41 21.01 -2.95
C LYS A 25 3.28 20.36 -2.15
N ASP A 26 2.59 19.42 -2.79
CA ASP A 26 1.50 18.64 -2.22
C ASP A 26 1.95 17.21 -1.90
N PHE A 27 1.08 16.45 -1.26
CA PHE A 27 1.30 15.06 -0.91
C PHE A 27 0.38 14.14 -1.72
N TYR A 28 0.97 13.09 -2.28
CA TYR A 28 0.31 12.07 -3.09
C TYR A 28 0.49 10.71 -2.45
N PHE A 29 -0.60 9.96 -2.36
CA PHE A 29 -0.61 8.59 -1.88
C PHE A 29 -1.37 7.73 -2.86
N GLY A 30 -0.86 6.54 -3.20
CA GLY A 30 -1.55 5.67 -4.13
C GLY A 30 -0.95 4.28 -4.20
N ARG A 31 -1.60 3.43 -5.00
CA ARG A 31 -1.17 2.04 -5.16
C ARG A 31 -1.52 1.46 -6.53
N THR A 32 -0.81 0.39 -6.91
CA THR A 32 -1.29 -0.60 -7.87
C THR A 32 -2.07 -1.68 -7.14
N LEU A 33 -3.20 -2.11 -7.68
CA LEU A 33 -3.96 -3.25 -7.22
C LEU A 33 -3.80 -4.37 -8.25
N ASP A 34 -3.06 -5.41 -7.88
CA ASP A 34 -2.66 -6.47 -8.81
C ASP A 34 -3.38 -7.77 -8.45
N TYR A 35 -4.22 -8.25 -9.37
CA TYR A 35 -5.05 -9.44 -9.23
C TYR A 35 -5.23 -10.15 -10.59
N GLU A 36 -5.81 -11.32 -10.57
CA GLU A 36 -6.16 -12.06 -11.78
C GLU A 36 -7.38 -11.51 -12.52
N TYR A 37 -8.28 -10.79 -11.82
CA TYR A 37 -9.48 -10.11 -12.32
C TYR A 37 -9.98 -9.08 -11.31
N SER A 38 -10.83 -8.14 -11.75
CA SER A 38 -11.52 -7.20 -10.87
C SER A 38 -12.53 -7.90 -9.96
N TYR A 39 -12.59 -7.45 -8.70
CA TYR A 39 -13.57 -7.90 -7.71
C TYR A 39 -14.74 -6.93 -7.57
N ASN A 40 -14.95 -6.05 -8.56
CA ASN A 40 -15.91 -4.95 -8.54
C ASN A 40 -15.56 -3.93 -7.44
N GLU A 41 -14.28 -3.63 -7.33
CA GLU A 41 -13.81 -2.51 -6.53
C GLU A 41 -14.28 -1.19 -7.14
N GLU A 42 -14.68 -0.27 -6.27
CA GLU A 42 -15.19 1.04 -6.69
C GLU A 42 -14.69 2.16 -5.76
N VAL A 43 -14.65 3.38 -6.30
CA VAL A 43 -14.36 4.57 -5.50
C VAL A 43 -15.54 4.82 -4.57
N THR A 44 -15.26 4.80 -3.28
CA THR A 44 -16.28 4.88 -2.24
C THR A 44 -16.00 6.05 -1.31
N ILE A 45 -17.05 6.84 -1.04
CA ILE A 45 -17.02 7.93 -0.07
C ILE A 45 -17.88 7.55 1.12
N THR A 46 -17.30 7.58 2.33
CA THR A 46 -18.08 7.53 3.58
C THR A 46 -18.11 8.94 4.18
N PRO A 47 -19.29 9.58 4.22
CA PRO A 47 -19.44 10.91 4.79
C PRO A 47 -19.29 10.90 6.32
N ARG A 48 -19.07 12.06 6.94
CA ARG A 48 -18.82 12.21 8.39
C ARG A 48 -19.86 11.58 9.32
N ASN A 49 -21.08 11.38 8.83
CA ASN A 49 -22.22 10.83 9.58
C ASN A 49 -22.58 9.39 9.17
N TYR A 50 -21.75 8.74 8.34
CA TYR A 50 -21.92 7.31 8.08
C TYR A 50 -21.65 6.53 9.36
N GLU A 51 -22.53 5.59 9.73
CA GLU A 51 -22.36 4.78 10.93
C GLU A 51 -21.42 3.59 10.64
N PHE A 52 -20.17 3.66 11.12
CA PHE A 52 -19.30 2.48 11.15
C PHE A 52 -19.68 1.57 12.31
N LYS A 53 -20.19 0.38 11.99
CA LYS A 53 -20.48 -0.69 12.94
C LYS A 53 -19.33 -1.68 12.97
N PHE A 54 -18.46 -1.53 13.95
CA PHE A 54 -17.33 -2.43 14.17
C PHE A 54 -17.74 -3.69 14.93
N ARG A 55 -16.97 -4.76 14.78
CA ARG A 55 -17.29 -6.07 15.39
C ARG A 55 -17.22 -6.07 16.91
N ARG A 56 -16.16 -5.45 17.45
CA ARG A 56 -15.84 -5.57 18.88
C ARG A 56 -15.59 -4.25 19.59
N VAL A 57 -15.53 -3.14 18.86
CA VAL A 57 -15.43 -1.80 19.40
C VAL A 57 -16.74 -1.04 19.15
N LYS A 58 -16.91 0.08 19.83
CA LYS A 58 -18.11 0.90 19.68
C LYS A 58 -18.27 1.41 18.26
N SER A 59 -19.51 1.42 17.77
CA SER A 59 -19.86 2.09 16.52
C SER A 59 -19.51 3.58 16.57
N LEU A 60 -19.12 4.11 15.41
CA LEU A 60 -18.84 5.52 15.22
C LEU A 60 -19.86 6.12 14.25
N ASN A 61 -20.64 7.09 14.70
CA ASN A 61 -21.65 7.83 13.92
C ASN A 61 -21.24 9.26 13.63
N SER A 62 -20.06 9.65 14.06
CA SER A 62 -19.44 10.93 13.72
C SER A 62 -17.94 10.72 13.66
N HIS A 63 -17.35 10.98 12.51
CA HIS A 63 -15.94 10.71 12.22
C HIS A 63 -15.45 11.57 11.05
N TYR A 64 -14.18 11.51 10.70
CA TYR A 64 -13.66 12.14 9.49
C TYR A 64 -14.25 11.49 8.23
N ALA A 65 -14.58 12.28 7.23
CA ALA A 65 -14.98 11.77 5.92
C ALA A 65 -13.79 11.01 5.30
N ILE A 66 -14.11 9.89 4.62
CA ILE A 66 -13.13 8.98 4.04
C ILE A 66 -13.47 8.77 2.56
N ILE A 67 -12.47 8.78 1.71
CA ILE A 67 -12.57 8.38 0.29
C ILE A 67 -11.50 7.35 -0.01
N GLY A 68 -11.84 6.32 -0.78
CA GLY A 68 -10.88 5.30 -1.16
C GLY A 68 -11.44 4.27 -2.11
N MET A 69 -10.62 3.30 -2.47
CA MET A 69 -11.02 2.16 -3.27
C MET A 69 -11.53 1.06 -2.34
N ALA A 70 -12.75 0.60 -2.52
CA ALA A 70 -13.38 -0.40 -1.67
C ALA A 70 -14.17 -1.44 -2.45
N TYR A 71 -14.36 -2.60 -1.85
CA TYR A 71 -15.40 -3.54 -2.20
C TYR A 71 -16.57 -3.38 -1.24
N ILE A 72 -17.75 -3.05 -1.76
CA ILE A 72 -18.95 -2.86 -0.92
C ILE A 72 -19.65 -4.21 -0.72
N MET A 73 -19.83 -4.59 0.53
CA MET A 73 -20.59 -5.78 0.90
C MET A 73 -21.48 -5.52 2.12
N ASN A 74 -22.78 -5.77 1.98
CA ASN A 74 -23.77 -5.53 3.04
C ASN A 74 -23.71 -4.07 3.57
N ASP A 75 -23.64 -3.12 2.66
CA ASP A 75 -23.52 -1.68 2.95
C ASP A 75 -22.26 -1.29 3.75
N TYR A 76 -21.26 -2.20 3.83
CA TYR A 76 -19.99 -1.96 4.51
C TYR A 76 -18.85 -1.83 3.50
N PRO A 77 -18.06 -0.75 3.54
CA PRO A 77 -16.92 -0.56 2.66
C PRO A 77 -15.70 -1.34 3.15
N LEU A 78 -15.33 -2.37 2.42
CA LEU A 78 -14.07 -3.10 2.63
C LEU A 78 -12.96 -2.39 1.85
N TYR A 79 -12.33 -1.40 2.47
CA TYR A 79 -11.31 -0.58 1.83
C TYR A 79 -10.03 -1.37 1.54
N TYR A 80 -9.52 -1.23 0.31
CA TYR A 80 -8.17 -1.64 -0.07
C TYR A 80 -7.16 -0.55 0.28
N ASP A 81 -7.51 0.70 0.00
CA ASP A 81 -6.80 1.92 0.35
C ASP A 81 -7.80 3.06 0.52
N ALA A 82 -7.47 4.00 1.37
CA ALA A 82 -8.30 5.19 1.56
C ALA A 82 -7.50 6.33 2.20
N VAL A 83 -8.06 7.52 2.11
CA VAL A 83 -7.60 8.73 2.78
C VAL A 83 -8.76 9.41 3.48
N ASN A 84 -8.49 10.04 4.61
CA ASN A 84 -9.49 10.89 5.25
C ASN A 84 -9.28 12.37 4.92
N GLU A 85 -10.29 13.17 5.22
CA GLU A 85 -10.28 14.62 4.98
C GLU A 85 -9.19 15.41 5.72
N LYS A 86 -8.45 14.76 6.64
CA LYS A 86 -7.32 15.35 7.37
C LYS A 86 -5.98 15.06 6.71
N GLY A 87 -5.96 14.18 5.73
CA GLY A 87 -4.77 13.85 4.99
C GLY A 87 -4.01 12.62 5.49
N LEU A 88 -4.59 11.84 6.38
CA LEU A 88 -4.07 10.54 6.71
C LEU A 88 -4.51 9.52 5.66
N ALA A 89 -3.57 8.77 5.11
CA ALA A 89 -3.79 7.77 4.07
C ALA A 89 -3.32 6.38 4.53
N ILE A 90 -4.05 5.34 4.15
CA ILE A 90 -3.73 3.95 4.50
C ILE A 90 -4.00 3.05 3.31
N ALA A 91 -3.10 2.08 3.05
CA ALA A 91 -3.35 0.98 2.14
C ALA A 91 -3.01 -0.35 2.79
N GLY A 92 -3.87 -1.35 2.59
CA GLY A 92 -3.64 -2.74 2.99
C GLY A 92 -3.14 -3.57 1.80
N LEU A 93 -2.03 -4.27 1.97
CA LEU A 93 -1.41 -5.11 0.94
C LEU A 93 -1.30 -6.55 1.42
N ASN A 94 -1.35 -7.50 0.51
CA ASN A 94 -1.23 -8.92 0.84
C ASN A 94 0.11 -9.25 1.50
N PHE A 95 0.01 -9.98 2.62
CA PHE A 95 1.15 -10.41 3.46
C PHE A 95 1.03 -11.88 3.82
N VAL A 96 0.77 -12.69 2.82
CA VAL A 96 0.39 -14.10 2.93
C VAL A 96 1.49 -14.94 3.59
N GLY A 97 1.11 -15.67 4.65
CA GLY A 97 2.01 -16.54 5.42
C GLY A 97 2.83 -15.84 6.50
N ASN A 98 2.87 -14.50 6.52
CA ASN A 98 3.51 -13.71 7.58
C ASN A 98 2.49 -13.07 8.52
N ALA A 99 1.33 -12.63 7.98
CA ALA A 99 0.29 -12.04 8.81
C ALA A 99 -0.22 -13.04 9.87
N HIS A 100 -0.31 -12.56 11.09
CA HIS A 100 -0.85 -13.29 12.24
C HIS A 100 -1.79 -12.36 13.01
N TYR A 101 -3.00 -12.81 13.28
CA TYR A 101 -4.00 -12.08 14.05
C TYR A 101 -4.38 -12.88 15.28
N ASN A 102 -4.62 -12.18 16.38
CA ASN A 102 -4.87 -12.80 17.66
C ASN A 102 -6.37 -13.05 17.90
N GLU A 103 -6.68 -13.85 18.91
CA GLU A 103 -7.98 -13.84 19.56
C GLU A 103 -8.17 -12.52 20.32
N GLU A 104 -9.37 -12.31 20.84
CA GLU A 104 -9.72 -11.15 21.65
C GLU A 104 -8.83 -10.98 22.88
N GLU A 105 -8.32 -9.77 23.10
CA GLU A 105 -7.59 -9.36 24.31
C GLU A 105 -8.42 -8.39 25.15
N LYS A 106 -8.65 -8.68 26.43
CA LYS A 106 -9.54 -7.92 27.30
C LYS A 106 -9.08 -6.48 27.58
N GLU A 107 -7.77 -6.25 27.59
CA GLU A 107 -7.16 -4.95 27.93
C GLU A 107 -6.94 -4.05 26.72
N LYS A 108 -7.38 -4.50 25.52
CA LYS A 108 -7.17 -3.78 24.26
C LYS A 108 -8.46 -3.55 23.49
N GLU A 109 -8.42 -2.58 22.62
CA GLU A 109 -9.44 -2.37 21.62
C GLU A 109 -9.28 -3.39 20.50
N ASN A 110 -10.22 -4.32 20.39
CA ASN A 110 -10.16 -5.43 19.44
C ASN A 110 -10.74 -5.00 18.09
N VAL A 111 -9.90 -4.88 17.08
CA VAL A 111 -10.24 -4.41 15.74
C VAL A 111 -9.98 -5.52 14.74
N ALA A 112 -10.99 -5.90 13.95
CA ALA A 112 -10.79 -6.89 12.91
C ALA A 112 -9.89 -6.32 11.79
N GLN A 113 -9.09 -7.19 11.17
CA GLN A 113 -8.12 -6.77 10.15
C GLN A 113 -8.76 -5.99 8.97
N PHE A 114 -10.01 -6.30 8.60
CA PHE A 114 -10.74 -5.60 7.56
C PHE A 114 -11.33 -4.25 8.02
N GLU A 115 -11.39 -4.01 9.31
CA GLU A 115 -11.86 -2.77 9.94
C GLU A 115 -10.74 -1.76 10.18
N LEU A 116 -9.47 -2.17 10.08
CA LEU A 116 -8.34 -1.34 10.50
C LEU A 116 -8.27 -0.01 9.74
N ILE A 117 -8.48 -0.04 8.42
CA ILE A 117 -8.46 1.18 7.60
C ILE A 117 -9.55 2.16 8.05
N PRO A 118 -10.86 1.82 8.03
CA PRO A 118 -11.87 2.77 8.47
C PRO A 118 -11.75 3.12 9.96
N TYR A 119 -11.28 2.21 10.80
CA TYR A 119 -11.11 2.48 12.23
C TYR A 119 -10.06 3.56 12.51
N LEU A 120 -8.89 3.49 11.88
CA LEU A 120 -7.85 4.51 12.02
C LEU A 120 -8.24 5.83 11.34
N LEU A 121 -8.73 5.76 10.08
CA LEU A 121 -9.07 6.96 9.31
C LEU A 121 -10.24 7.75 9.90
N SER A 122 -11.14 7.08 10.61
CA SER A 122 -12.27 7.72 11.29
C SER A 122 -11.83 8.63 12.43
N GLN A 123 -10.70 8.36 13.07
CA GLN A 123 -10.34 8.95 14.36
C GLN A 123 -9.02 9.71 14.34
N CYS A 124 -8.09 9.33 13.46
CA CYS A 124 -6.74 9.91 13.44
C CYS A 124 -6.59 10.92 12.31
N SER A 125 -6.00 12.06 12.61
CA SER A 125 -5.68 13.13 11.65
C SER A 125 -4.25 13.04 11.11
N SER A 126 -3.41 12.20 11.70
CA SER A 126 -1.98 12.11 11.38
C SER A 126 -1.41 10.73 11.71
N VAL A 127 -0.25 10.40 11.14
CA VAL A 127 0.50 9.19 11.49
C VAL A 127 0.87 9.18 12.97
N LYS A 128 1.17 10.33 13.56
CA LYS A 128 1.46 10.45 15.00
C LYS A 128 0.28 9.99 15.85
N GLU A 129 -0.95 10.40 15.53
CA GLU A 129 -2.15 9.95 16.23
C GLU A 129 -2.42 8.46 15.97
N ALA A 130 -2.23 8.00 14.75
CA ALA A 130 -2.36 6.58 14.41
C ALA A 130 -1.38 5.72 15.23
N ARG A 131 -0.12 6.13 15.40
CA ARG A 131 0.85 5.43 16.28
C ARG A 131 0.35 5.28 17.72
N MET A 132 -0.24 6.34 18.28
CA MET A 132 -0.77 6.31 19.65
C MET A 132 -1.96 5.37 19.77
N LEU A 133 -2.85 5.35 18.77
CA LEU A 133 -3.99 4.46 18.76
C LEU A 133 -3.58 3.00 18.56
N LEU A 134 -2.61 2.73 17.67
CA LEU A 134 -2.08 1.40 17.39
C LEU A 134 -1.47 0.72 18.63
N GLN A 135 -0.99 1.47 19.63
CA GLN A 135 -0.49 0.90 20.89
C GLN A 135 -1.61 0.30 21.74
N LYS A 136 -2.85 0.71 21.54
CA LYS A 136 -4.01 0.29 22.33
C LYS A 136 -4.83 -0.82 21.68
N ILE A 137 -4.57 -1.12 20.40
CA ILE A 137 -5.36 -2.09 19.66
C ILE A 137 -4.75 -3.50 19.69
N ASN A 138 -5.63 -4.46 19.50
CA ASN A 138 -5.33 -5.82 19.11
C ASN A 138 -5.99 -6.09 17.77
N ILE A 139 -5.26 -6.61 16.79
CA ILE A 139 -5.81 -6.95 15.47
C ILE A 139 -6.31 -8.39 15.54
N THR A 140 -7.63 -8.56 15.37
CA THR A 140 -8.29 -9.85 15.57
C THR A 140 -8.44 -10.67 14.29
N ASN A 141 -8.58 -11.98 14.48
CA ASN A 141 -8.78 -12.97 13.41
C ASN A 141 -10.26 -13.08 12.96
N ASP A 142 -11.09 -12.11 13.29
CA ASP A 142 -12.48 -12.07 12.86
C ASP A 142 -12.61 -12.04 11.34
N LYS A 143 -13.46 -12.91 10.81
CA LYS A 143 -13.82 -12.88 9.39
C LYS A 143 -14.97 -11.91 9.16
N PHE A 144 -15.00 -11.28 7.98
CA PHE A 144 -16.13 -10.46 7.61
C PHE A 144 -17.42 -11.27 7.55
N ASN A 145 -17.38 -12.42 6.90
CA ASN A 145 -18.45 -13.42 6.85
C ASN A 145 -17.87 -14.81 6.52
N SER A 146 -18.75 -15.80 6.35
CA SER A 146 -18.36 -17.17 5.99
C SER A 146 -17.81 -17.31 4.57
N ASP A 147 -18.17 -16.40 3.66
CA ASP A 147 -17.86 -16.49 2.24
C ASP A 147 -16.51 -15.85 1.91
N LEU A 148 -16.07 -14.86 2.69
CA LEU A 148 -14.78 -14.20 2.52
C LEU A 148 -13.72 -14.84 3.43
N PRO A 149 -12.58 -15.26 2.87
CA PRO A 149 -11.47 -15.75 3.68
C PRO A 149 -10.87 -14.61 4.49
N LEU A 150 -10.20 -14.97 5.58
CA LEU A 150 -9.40 -14.04 6.37
C LEU A 150 -8.32 -13.40 5.49
N ALA A 151 -8.35 -12.10 5.33
CA ALA A 151 -7.36 -11.38 4.55
C ALA A 151 -6.05 -11.27 5.35
N GLN A 152 -4.94 -11.75 4.78
CA GLN A 152 -3.62 -11.66 5.38
C GLN A 152 -2.95 -10.40 4.85
N LEU A 153 -2.93 -9.34 5.66
CA LEU A 153 -2.51 -7.99 5.26
C LEU A 153 -1.38 -7.45 6.14
N HIS A 154 -0.64 -6.52 5.59
CA HIS A 154 0.11 -5.49 6.28
C HIS A 154 -0.23 -4.12 5.66
N TRP A 155 0.13 -3.03 6.33
CA TRP A 155 -0.37 -1.72 5.94
C TRP A 155 0.74 -0.69 5.89
N ILE A 156 0.66 0.21 4.90
CA ILE A 156 1.36 1.48 4.90
C ILE A 156 0.38 2.56 5.37
N ILE A 157 0.81 3.37 6.31
CA ILE A 157 0.06 4.48 6.88
C ILE A 157 0.92 5.73 6.72
N SER A 158 0.38 6.75 6.08
CA SER A 158 1.17 7.91 5.68
C SER A 158 0.38 9.21 5.78
N ASP A 159 1.08 10.27 6.09
CA ASP A 159 0.63 11.65 5.90
C ASP A 159 1.74 12.46 5.20
N LYS A 160 1.57 13.76 5.11
CA LYS A 160 2.55 14.64 4.44
C LYS A 160 3.90 14.73 5.15
N GLU A 161 4.00 14.29 6.41
CA GLU A 161 5.22 14.40 7.21
C GLU A 161 5.97 13.07 7.32
N GLU A 162 5.26 11.96 7.50
CA GLU A 162 5.89 10.66 7.72
C GLU A 162 5.10 9.49 7.13
N SER A 163 5.78 8.37 7.01
CA SER A 163 5.18 7.08 6.65
C SER A 163 5.63 6.01 7.62
N ILE A 164 4.72 5.08 7.94
CA ILE A 164 5.00 3.89 8.72
C ILE A 164 4.49 2.64 8.02
N THR A 165 5.10 1.52 8.35
CA THR A 165 4.59 0.19 7.97
C THR A 165 4.14 -0.55 9.21
N LEU A 166 2.92 -1.05 9.18
CA LEU A 166 2.31 -1.86 10.24
C LEU A 166 2.24 -3.32 9.81
N GLU A 167 2.82 -4.20 10.60
CA GLU A 167 2.76 -5.64 10.41
C GLU A 167 2.28 -6.32 11.70
N SER A 168 1.25 -7.17 11.58
CA SER A 168 0.83 -8.07 12.65
C SER A 168 1.39 -9.45 12.36
N VAL A 169 2.38 -9.86 13.13
CA VAL A 169 3.12 -11.11 12.99
C VAL A 169 3.03 -11.95 14.28
N LYS A 170 3.56 -13.18 14.28
CA LYS A 170 3.48 -14.06 15.45
C LYS A 170 4.08 -13.46 16.72
N GLU A 171 5.09 -12.63 16.58
CA GLU A 171 5.78 -11.93 17.66
C GLU A 171 5.03 -10.68 18.13
N GLY A 172 3.85 -10.39 17.57
CA GLY A 172 3.01 -9.25 17.89
C GLY A 172 2.99 -8.18 16.78
N ILE A 173 2.41 -7.03 17.11
CA ILE A 173 2.34 -5.88 16.22
C ILE A 173 3.72 -5.22 16.12
N LYS A 174 4.18 -5.01 14.89
CA LYS A 174 5.40 -4.28 14.56
C LYS A 174 5.04 -2.99 13.82
N ILE A 175 5.59 -1.89 14.26
CA ILE A 175 5.45 -0.59 13.61
C ILE A 175 6.85 -0.13 13.21
N TYR A 176 7.10 -0.02 11.92
CA TYR A 176 8.38 0.41 11.36
C TYR A 176 8.26 1.83 10.82
N ASP A 177 9.28 2.65 11.05
CA ASP A 177 9.44 3.86 10.26
C ASP A 177 9.70 3.49 8.81
N ASN A 178 9.01 4.14 7.88
CA ASN A 178 9.13 3.87 6.45
C ASN A 178 9.72 5.08 5.71
N PRO A 179 11.05 5.24 5.74
CA PRO A 179 11.71 6.42 5.17
C PRO A 179 11.60 6.50 3.65
N VAL A 180 11.34 5.38 2.99
CA VAL A 180 11.15 5.34 1.54
C VAL A 180 9.72 5.58 1.10
N GLY A 181 8.74 5.45 2.02
CA GLY A 181 7.32 5.64 1.71
C GLY A 181 6.81 4.68 0.63
N VAL A 182 7.28 3.43 0.65
CA VAL A 182 6.89 2.37 -0.29
C VAL A 182 6.56 1.12 0.51
N LEU A 183 5.56 0.36 0.08
CA LEU A 183 5.26 -0.97 0.58
C LEU A 183 4.86 -1.87 -0.59
N THR A 184 5.36 -3.11 -0.59
CA THR A 184 4.95 -4.15 -1.53
C THR A 184 4.30 -5.32 -0.77
N ASN A 185 4.80 -6.53 -0.89
CA ASN A 185 4.25 -7.70 -0.21
C ASN A 185 5.34 -8.35 0.67
N ASN A 186 5.38 -9.70 0.73
CA ASN A 186 6.45 -10.43 1.41
C ASN A 186 7.86 -10.08 0.86
N PRO A 187 8.91 -10.16 1.66
CA PRO A 187 8.96 -10.54 3.08
C PRO A 187 8.56 -9.39 4.03
N THR A 188 8.84 -9.54 5.34
CA THR A 188 8.68 -8.48 6.34
C THR A 188 9.44 -7.22 5.96
N PHE A 189 8.95 -6.08 6.38
CA PHE A 189 9.42 -4.77 5.95
C PHE A 189 10.88 -4.48 6.33
N ASP A 190 11.32 -4.94 7.50
CA ASP A 190 12.72 -4.86 7.91
C ASP A 190 13.69 -5.53 6.91
N LYS A 191 13.28 -6.66 6.34
CA LYS A 191 14.07 -7.35 5.31
C LYS A 191 14.06 -6.62 3.97
N GLN A 192 12.96 -5.96 3.65
CA GLN A 192 12.88 -5.13 2.44
C GLN A 192 13.80 -3.90 2.56
N LEU A 193 13.79 -3.22 3.71
CA LEU A 193 14.72 -2.13 3.97
C LEU A 193 16.17 -2.61 3.96
N PHE A 194 16.46 -3.73 4.62
CA PHE A 194 17.82 -4.30 4.61
C PHE A 194 18.31 -4.60 3.20
N ASN A 195 17.43 -5.12 2.34
CA ASN A 195 17.77 -5.44 0.95
C ASN A 195 18.22 -4.22 0.13
N LEU A 196 17.81 -3.00 0.47
CA LEU A 196 18.26 -1.79 -0.23
C LEU A 196 19.79 -1.61 -0.15
N ASN A 197 20.45 -2.16 0.86
CA ASN A 197 21.92 -2.12 0.96
C ASN A 197 22.61 -2.73 -0.28
N ASN A 198 22.00 -3.74 -0.89
CA ASN A 198 22.53 -4.40 -2.08
C ASN A 198 22.47 -3.50 -3.33
N TYR A 199 21.76 -2.38 -3.26
CA TYR A 199 21.49 -1.46 -4.37
C TYR A 199 22.05 -0.06 -4.13
N SER A 200 22.89 0.11 -3.11
CA SER A 200 23.48 1.40 -2.73
C SER A 200 24.34 2.04 -3.84
N GLN A 201 24.80 1.24 -4.80
CA GLN A 201 25.57 1.70 -5.96
C GLN A 201 24.69 2.24 -7.11
N LEU A 202 23.39 2.07 -7.08
CA LEU A 202 22.50 2.64 -8.11
C LEU A 202 22.58 4.18 -8.09
N SER A 203 22.54 4.77 -9.29
CA SER A 203 22.65 6.21 -9.48
C SER A 203 21.84 6.67 -10.69
N THR A 204 21.43 7.93 -10.71
CA THR A 204 20.88 8.59 -11.89
C THR A 204 21.99 8.96 -12.89
N GLU A 205 23.21 9.07 -12.40
CA GLU A 205 24.40 9.43 -13.18
C GLU A 205 25.14 8.19 -13.64
N ASN A 206 25.75 8.25 -14.83
CA ASN A 206 26.66 7.21 -15.27
C ASN A 206 27.91 7.21 -14.41
N LYS A 207 28.37 6.01 -14.03
CA LYS A 207 29.52 5.85 -13.12
C LYS A 207 30.83 5.75 -13.88
N GLU A 208 31.88 6.26 -13.25
CA GLU A 208 33.24 5.99 -13.68
C GLU A 208 33.61 4.52 -13.45
N ASN A 209 34.66 4.07 -14.15
CA ASN A 209 35.19 2.73 -13.98
C ASN A 209 35.84 2.54 -12.61
N THR A 210 35.14 1.82 -11.73
CA THR A 210 35.69 1.38 -10.43
C THR A 210 36.06 -0.10 -10.42
N PHE A 211 35.91 -0.81 -11.55
CA PHE A 211 36.20 -2.25 -11.65
C PHE A 211 37.66 -2.52 -11.56
N ASN A 212 38.47 -1.90 -12.42
CA ASN A 212 39.93 -1.96 -12.38
C ASN A 212 40.55 -0.85 -13.25
N SER A 213 41.55 -0.14 -12.73
CA SER A 213 42.21 0.96 -13.43
C SER A 213 43.04 0.53 -14.67
N LYS A 214 43.32 -0.76 -14.82
CA LYS A 214 44.04 -1.30 -16.00
C LYS A 214 43.14 -1.49 -17.21
N LEU A 215 41.83 -1.39 -17.03
CA LEU A 215 40.83 -1.55 -18.08
C LEU A 215 40.12 -0.22 -18.35
N THR A 216 39.91 0.06 -19.63
CA THR A 216 39.10 1.22 -20.06
C THR A 216 37.73 0.71 -20.45
N PHE A 217 36.69 1.30 -19.87
CA PHE A 217 35.31 1.03 -20.22
C PHE A 217 34.62 2.31 -20.72
N ASP A 218 33.87 2.17 -21.77
CA ASP A 218 33.12 3.27 -22.36
C ASP A 218 31.66 3.26 -21.87
N THR A 219 31.14 4.45 -21.62
CA THR A 219 29.69 4.65 -21.41
C THR A 219 29.02 4.65 -22.78
N TYR A 220 28.40 3.55 -23.16
CA TYR A 220 27.74 3.38 -24.47
C TYR A 220 26.28 3.88 -24.51
N SER A 221 25.69 4.24 -23.37
CA SER A 221 24.28 4.68 -23.26
C SER A 221 24.08 5.60 -22.06
N ARG A 222 23.02 6.39 -22.11
CA ARG A 222 22.50 7.13 -20.95
C ARG A 222 21.79 6.14 -20.00
N GLY A 223 21.71 6.46 -18.70
CA GLY A 223 20.99 5.67 -17.70
C GLY A 223 21.76 4.45 -17.19
N MET A 224 23.04 4.30 -17.54
CA MET A 224 23.87 3.16 -17.09
C MET A 224 24.14 3.16 -15.58
N GLY A 225 23.94 4.29 -14.88
CA GLY A 225 23.97 4.32 -13.42
C GLY A 225 22.90 3.45 -12.77
N GLY A 226 21.81 3.15 -13.49
CA GLY A 226 20.76 2.23 -13.09
C GLY A 226 21.03 0.75 -13.37
N LEU A 227 22.23 0.37 -13.86
CA LEU A 227 22.56 -1.03 -14.07
C LEU A 227 22.50 -1.82 -12.76
N GLY A 228 21.74 -2.90 -12.79
CA GLY A 228 21.43 -3.71 -11.59
C GLY A 228 20.10 -3.35 -10.93
N LEU A 229 19.39 -2.31 -11.37
CA LEU A 229 18.01 -2.07 -10.93
C LEU A 229 17.15 -3.28 -11.35
N PRO A 230 16.49 -3.97 -10.39
CA PRO A 230 15.81 -5.22 -10.70
C PRO A 230 14.59 -4.98 -11.60
N GLY A 231 14.45 -5.81 -12.63
CA GLY A 231 13.39 -5.72 -13.65
C GLY A 231 12.24 -6.71 -13.48
N ASP A 232 12.42 -7.73 -12.62
CA ASP A 232 11.38 -8.73 -12.38
C ASP A 232 10.20 -8.21 -11.52
N LEU A 233 9.12 -8.97 -11.48
CA LEU A 233 7.86 -8.58 -10.83
C LEU A 233 7.75 -9.05 -9.38
N SER A 234 8.80 -9.64 -8.78
CA SER A 234 8.77 -10.08 -7.39
C SER A 234 8.61 -8.88 -6.43
N SER A 235 8.09 -9.16 -5.25
CA SER A 235 7.83 -8.12 -4.24
C SER A 235 9.08 -7.31 -3.89
N MET A 236 10.22 -7.98 -3.65
CA MET A 236 11.47 -7.30 -3.31
C MET A 236 12.00 -6.44 -4.47
N SER A 237 11.89 -6.94 -5.70
CA SER A 237 12.33 -6.21 -6.89
C SER A 237 11.46 -4.98 -7.15
N ARG A 238 10.14 -5.11 -7.00
CA ARG A 238 9.21 -3.97 -7.10
C ARG A 238 9.47 -2.92 -6.02
N PHE A 239 9.76 -3.37 -4.78
CA PHE A 239 10.11 -2.46 -3.69
C PHE A 239 11.34 -1.62 -4.03
N VAL A 240 12.44 -2.26 -4.44
CA VAL A 240 13.68 -1.58 -4.84
C VAL A 240 13.44 -0.63 -6.00
N ARG A 241 12.70 -1.09 -7.03
CA ARG A 241 12.44 -0.29 -8.24
C ARG A 241 11.63 0.96 -7.92
N VAL A 242 10.52 0.81 -7.20
CA VAL A 242 9.68 1.96 -6.83
C VAL A 242 10.44 2.90 -5.89
N ALA A 243 11.18 2.37 -4.92
CA ALA A 243 12.01 3.18 -4.03
C ALA A 243 13.02 4.02 -4.83
N PHE A 244 13.77 3.40 -5.75
CA PHE A 244 14.75 4.12 -6.58
C PHE A 244 14.08 5.15 -7.49
N VAL A 245 13.04 4.76 -8.22
CA VAL A 245 12.31 5.66 -9.14
C VAL A 245 11.73 6.83 -8.37
N LYS A 246 11.00 6.57 -7.29
CA LYS A 246 10.36 7.61 -6.46
C LYS A 246 11.37 8.59 -5.86
N MET A 247 12.46 8.08 -5.27
CA MET A 247 13.45 8.91 -4.57
C MET A 247 14.25 9.81 -5.52
N ASN A 248 14.31 9.46 -6.80
CA ASN A 248 15.03 10.22 -7.83
C ASN A 248 14.10 10.95 -8.81
N SER A 249 12.78 10.77 -8.70
CA SER A 249 11.81 11.45 -9.54
C SER A 249 11.72 12.94 -9.21
N LEU A 250 11.67 13.74 -10.25
CA LEU A 250 11.51 15.19 -10.17
C LEU A 250 10.24 15.61 -10.90
N SER A 251 9.52 16.56 -10.36
CA SER A 251 8.45 17.29 -11.04
C SER A 251 8.49 18.75 -10.63
N LYS A 252 7.89 19.61 -11.45
CA LYS A 252 7.60 20.97 -10.99
C LYS A 252 6.56 20.93 -9.86
N GLU A 253 6.43 22.07 -9.17
CA GLU A 253 5.45 22.21 -8.07
C GLU A 253 4.02 22.46 -8.58
N ASP A 254 3.69 22.02 -9.79
CA ASP A 254 2.31 22.05 -10.29
C ASP A 254 1.64 20.67 -10.16
N GLU A 255 0.33 20.69 -9.99
CA GLU A 255 -0.48 19.50 -9.75
C GLU A 255 -0.42 18.53 -10.93
N CYS A 256 -0.54 19.02 -12.16
CA CYS A 256 -0.60 18.16 -13.35
C CYS A 256 0.70 17.38 -13.55
N GLU A 257 1.85 18.06 -13.43
CA GLU A 257 3.15 17.37 -13.53
C GLU A 257 3.36 16.39 -12.36
N SER A 258 3.00 16.80 -11.14
CA SER A 258 3.16 15.93 -9.96
C SER A 258 2.29 14.67 -10.05
N VAL A 259 1.04 14.79 -10.50
CA VAL A 259 0.14 13.65 -10.74
C VAL A 259 0.70 12.75 -11.84
N SER A 260 1.11 13.34 -12.97
CA SER A 260 1.72 12.59 -14.08
C SER A 260 2.96 11.83 -13.62
N GLN A 261 3.85 12.51 -12.89
CA GLN A 261 5.07 11.87 -12.35
C GLN A 261 4.73 10.75 -11.36
N PHE A 262 3.71 10.93 -10.53
CA PHE A 262 3.31 9.90 -9.59
C PHE A 262 2.78 8.64 -10.30
N PHE A 263 2.02 8.80 -11.40
CA PHE A 263 1.64 7.67 -12.24
C PHE A 263 2.86 7.00 -12.87
N HIS A 264 3.86 7.73 -13.34
CA HIS A 264 5.10 7.13 -13.85
C HIS A 264 5.83 6.30 -12.78
N ILE A 265 5.83 6.77 -11.51
CA ILE A 265 6.40 6.01 -10.41
C ILE A 265 5.65 4.67 -10.22
N LEU A 266 4.32 4.71 -10.14
CA LEU A 266 3.50 3.51 -9.95
C LEU A 266 3.57 2.57 -11.17
N ASN A 267 3.50 3.11 -12.39
CA ASN A 267 3.56 2.34 -13.63
C ASN A 267 4.92 1.65 -13.85
N SER A 268 5.96 2.05 -13.12
CA SER A 268 7.26 1.34 -13.17
C SER A 268 7.17 -0.12 -12.73
N VAL A 269 6.07 -0.52 -12.08
CA VAL A 269 5.83 -1.88 -11.55
C VAL A 269 4.51 -2.48 -12.00
N ASP A 270 3.91 -1.96 -13.06
CA ASP A 270 2.70 -2.53 -13.66
C ASP A 270 2.88 -4.00 -14.03
N GLN A 271 1.87 -4.79 -13.74
CA GLN A 271 1.82 -6.21 -14.06
C GLN A 271 1.12 -6.41 -15.40
N GLN A 272 1.89 -6.75 -16.45
CA GLN A 272 1.35 -7.02 -17.78
C GLN A 272 0.79 -8.43 -17.84
N ARG A 273 -0.37 -8.58 -18.51
CA ARG A 273 -0.99 -9.91 -18.74
C ARG A 273 -0.01 -10.83 -19.46
N GLY A 274 0.20 -12.01 -18.91
CA GLY A 274 1.10 -13.03 -19.45
C GLY A 274 2.48 -13.07 -18.76
N CYS A 275 2.91 -12.02 -18.08
CA CYS A 275 4.23 -11.96 -17.46
C CYS A 275 4.30 -12.62 -16.08
N CYS A 276 3.20 -12.74 -15.35
CA CYS A 276 3.10 -13.44 -14.08
C CYS A 276 2.00 -14.50 -14.14
N ASN A 277 2.38 -15.74 -14.38
CA ASN A 277 1.46 -16.87 -14.52
C ASN A 277 1.12 -17.49 -13.16
N LEU A 278 -0.17 -17.53 -12.83
CA LEU A 278 -0.73 -18.10 -11.60
C LEU A 278 -1.17 -19.56 -11.76
N GLY A 279 -1.06 -20.12 -12.97
CA GLY A 279 -1.61 -21.41 -13.35
C GLY A 279 -3.06 -21.31 -13.85
N GLU A 280 -3.56 -22.41 -14.44
CA GLU A 280 -4.96 -22.51 -14.92
C GLU A 280 -5.36 -21.35 -15.86
N ASN A 281 -4.46 -20.89 -16.74
CA ASN A 281 -4.65 -19.75 -17.65
C ASN A 281 -4.99 -18.43 -16.94
N LYS A 282 -4.60 -18.27 -15.68
CA LYS A 282 -4.72 -17.03 -14.91
C LYS A 282 -3.38 -16.31 -14.86
N PHE A 283 -3.44 -15.02 -14.96
CA PHE A 283 -2.27 -14.15 -14.90
C PHE A 283 -2.54 -13.03 -13.90
N GLU A 284 -1.54 -12.67 -13.14
CA GLU A 284 -1.60 -11.45 -12.36
C GLU A 284 -1.44 -10.24 -13.28
N ILE A 285 -2.30 -9.26 -13.10
CA ILE A 285 -2.32 -8.02 -13.86
C ILE A 285 -2.63 -6.86 -12.93
N THR A 286 -2.11 -5.70 -13.23
CA THR A 286 -2.56 -4.46 -12.58
C THR A 286 -3.96 -4.14 -13.08
N ILE A 287 -4.96 -4.29 -12.21
CA ILE A 287 -6.37 -4.06 -12.54
C ILE A 287 -6.79 -2.62 -12.30
N SER A 288 -6.16 -1.95 -11.34
CA SER A 288 -6.38 -0.54 -11.08
C SER A 288 -5.13 0.12 -10.50
N VAL A 289 -5.01 1.41 -10.75
CA VAL A 289 -4.05 2.31 -10.10
C VAL A 289 -4.86 3.42 -9.45
N SER A 290 -4.86 3.45 -8.12
CA SER A 290 -5.51 4.50 -7.34
C SER A 290 -4.49 5.52 -6.85
N TYR A 291 -4.89 6.78 -6.78
CA TYR A 291 -4.14 7.80 -6.07
C TYR A 291 -5.08 8.80 -5.40
N THR A 292 -4.60 9.40 -4.33
CA THR A 292 -5.21 10.55 -3.69
C THR A 292 -4.22 11.70 -3.61
N HIS A 293 -4.73 12.90 -3.80
CA HIS A 293 -3.98 14.14 -3.78
C HIS A 293 -4.41 14.99 -2.58
N LEU A 294 -3.46 15.35 -1.76
CA LEU A 294 -3.67 16.14 -0.56
C LEU A 294 -2.95 17.48 -0.69
N ARG A 295 -3.72 18.56 -0.92
CA ARG A 295 -3.20 19.90 -1.09
C ARG A 295 -2.66 20.47 0.22
N ALA A 296 -1.53 21.15 0.16
CA ALA A 296 -0.84 21.70 1.32
C ALA A 296 -1.65 22.74 2.10
N HIS A 297 -2.68 23.36 1.48
CA HIS A 297 -3.43 24.49 2.02
C HIS A 297 -4.96 24.30 2.07
N GLU A 298 -5.52 23.19 1.61
CA GLU A 298 -6.97 22.97 1.60
C GLU A 298 -7.37 21.87 2.59
N THR A 299 -7.65 22.27 3.83
CA THR A 299 -8.45 21.49 4.78
C THR A 299 -9.96 21.73 4.60
N LYS A 300 -10.39 22.23 3.45
CA LYS A 300 -11.81 22.41 3.11
C LYS A 300 -12.20 21.42 2.03
N ALA A 301 -12.48 20.19 2.44
CA ALA A 301 -13.39 19.35 1.67
C ALA A 301 -14.79 19.93 1.84
N ASN A 302 -15.25 20.72 0.89
CA ASN A 302 -16.68 20.95 0.71
C ASN A 302 -17.21 19.68 0.03
N LEU A 303 -17.52 18.68 0.82
CA LEU A 303 -18.34 17.53 0.47
C LEU A 303 -19.77 17.77 0.90
#